data_971fa57908f04f3fa2f6201d0f302fe5
#
_entry.id   971fa57908f04f3fa2f6201d0f302fe5
#
_cell.length_a   1.000
_cell.length_b   1.000
_cell.length_c   1.000
_cell.angle_alpha   90.00
_cell.angle_beta   90.00
_cell.angle_gamma   90.00
#
_symmetry.space_group_name_H-M   'P 1'
#
loop_
_entity.id
_entity.type
_entity.pdbx_description
1 polymer ?
#
loop_
_entity_poly.entity_id
_entity_poly.type
_entity_poly.pdbx_seq_one_letter_code
_entity_poly.pdbx_strand_id
1 'polypeptide(L)'
;MISQLYETHVLPHLIGCACGAPQIMKQRSRLIPQASGRVLEVGFGTGTNLAFYDPAKITEIVALEPSEGMRRKAAPVIAGFPVPVTWLAEGAETAALEPQSFDTIVLTYTACTIPDPDRALASLRKALKPGGQLLFSEHGLAPDEGVARWQRRIEPVWKPLAGGCHLTRDPAAMITRAGFSITRIEAGYLPKTPKIAGYNTAGCAAA
;
A
#
# COMPACT_ATOMS: atom_id res chain seq x y z
N MET A 1 18.28 11.01 17.13
CA MET A 1 19.44 10.75 16.26
C MET A 1 19.46 9.29 15.75
N ILE A 2 19.47 8.27 16.61
CA ILE A 2 19.47 6.85 16.18
C ILE A 2 18.20 6.49 15.39
N SER A 3 17.03 6.98 15.80
CA SER A 3 15.76 6.79 15.10
C SER A 3 15.79 7.35 13.68
N GLN A 4 16.25 8.58 13.47
CA GLN A 4 16.34 9.19 12.15
C GLN A 4 17.31 8.47 11.20
N LEU A 5 18.48 8.04 11.70
CA LEU A 5 19.44 7.26 10.91
C LEU A 5 18.86 5.90 10.50
N TYR A 6 18.15 5.24 11.42
CA TYR A 6 17.47 3.99 11.13
C TYR A 6 16.40 4.18 10.05
N GLU A 7 15.51 5.15 10.21
CA GLU A 7 14.43 5.45 9.26
C GLU A 7 14.92 5.86 7.88
N THR A 8 16.06 6.57 7.81
CA THR A 8 16.59 7.07 6.54
C THR A 8 17.45 6.03 5.80
N HIS A 9 18.21 5.20 6.52
CA HIS A 9 19.22 4.34 5.89
C HIS A 9 18.98 2.84 6.04
N VAL A 10 18.34 2.37 7.11
CA VAL A 10 18.16 0.94 7.37
C VAL A 10 16.77 0.47 6.97
N LEU A 11 15.75 1.16 7.46
CA LEU A 11 14.35 0.79 7.26
C LEU A 11 13.95 0.65 5.78
N PRO A 12 14.36 1.57 4.85
CA PRO A 12 14.03 1.43 3.44
C PRO A 12 14.64 0.18 2.76
N HIS A 13 15.75 -0.34 3.29
CA HIS A 13 16.32 -1.60 2.79
C HIS A 13 15.54 -2.81 3.31
N LEU A 14 15.19 -2.81 4.60
CA LEU A 14 14.40 -3.89 5.21
C LEU A 14 13.01 -3.99 4.59
N ILE A 15 12.33 -2.87 4.43
CA ILE A 15 11.01 -2.81 3.77
C ILE A 15 11.13 -3.23 2.30
N GLY A 16 12.15 -2.75 1.59
CA GLY A 16 12.39 -3.13 0.20
C GLY A 16 12.59 -4.64 0.03
N CYS A 17 13.36 -5.28 0.91
CA CYS A 17 13.54 -6.74 0.91
C CYS A 17 12.23 -7.48 1.24
N ALA A 18 11.49 -7.04 2.26
CA ALA A 18 10.24 -7.68 2.65
C ALA A 18 9.17 -7.54 1.57
N CYS A 19 8.95 -6.31 1.06
CA CYS A 19 7.97 -6.03 0.02
C CYS A 19 8.36 -6.52 -1.39
N GLY A 20 9.64 -6.85 -1.60
CA GLY A 20 10.17 -7.48 -2.81
C GLY A 20 10.13 -9.01 -2.79
N ALA A 21 9.62 -9.63 -1.74
CA ALA A 21 9.55 -11.09 -1.66
C ALA A 21 8.72 -11.70 -2.82
N PRO A 22 9.13 -12.83 -3.42
CA PRO A 22 8.51 -13.38 -4.63
C PRO A 22 6.99 -13.58 -4.54
N GLN A 23 6.49 -13.99 -3.36
CA GLN A 23 5.06 -14.17 -3.13
C GLN A 23 4.29 -12.84 -3.12
N ILE A 24 4.91 -11.76 -2.64
CA ILE A 24 4.35 -10.40 -2.67
C ILE A 24 4.38 -9.85 -4.11
N MET A 25 5.49 -10.05 -4.81
CA MET A 25 5.60 -9.68 -6.23
C MET A 25 4.57 -10.41 -7.10
N LYS A 26 4.24 -11.66 -6.77
CA LYS A 26 3.16 -12.40 -7.42
C LYS A 26 1.78 -11.79 -7.16
N GLN A 27 1.51 -11.25 -5.96
CA GLN A 27 0.25 -10.51 -5.71
C GLN A 27 0.21 -9.23 -6.55
N ARG A 28 1.29 -8.45 -6.56
CA ARG A 28 1.40 -7.24 -7.37
C ARG A 28 1.18 -7.51 -8.86
N SER A 29 1.81 -8.55 -9.42
CA SER A 29 1.68 -8.91 -10.85
C SER A 29 0.26 -9.31 -11.27
N ARG A 30 -0.60 -9.71 -10.33
CA ARG A 30 -2.01 -10.02 -10.59
C ARG A 30 -2.94 -8.81 -10.44
N LEU A 31 -2.57 -7.91 -9.52
CA LEU A 31 -3.41 -6.79 -9.13
C LEU A 31 -3.14 -5.55 -9.98
N ILE A 32 -1.87 -5.13 -10.08
CA ILE A 32 -1.48 -3.85 -10.67
C ILE A 32 -1.84 -3.71 -12.17
N PRO A 33 -1.78 -4.77 -13.03
CA PRO A 33 -2.19 -4.65 -14.43
C PRO A 33 -3.66 -4.29 -14.66
N GLN A 34 -4.48 -4.28 -13.59
CA GLN A 34 -5.88 -3.88 -13.64
C GLN A 34 -6.07 -2.35 -13.49
N ALA A 35 -5.01 -1.63 -13.13
CA ALA A 35 -5.05 -0.17 -13.03
C ALA A 35 -5.23 0.46 -14.41
N SER A 36 -6.01 1.54 -14.47
CA SER A 36 -6.28 2.28 -15.69
C SER A 36 -6.51 3.77 -15.40
N GLY A 37 -6.36 4.59 -16.43
CA GLY A 37 -6.57 6.03 -16.36
C GLY A 37 -5.55 6.76 -15.48
N ARG A 38 -5.99 7.80 -14.80
CA ARG A 38 -5.17 8.53 -13.83
C ARG A 38 -5.11 7.75 -12.51
N VAL A 39 -3.91 7.37 -12.10
CA VAL A 39 -3.67 6.50 -10.94
C VAL A 39 -3.14 7.31 -9.76
N LEU A 40 -3.70 7.10 -8.57
CA LEU A 40 -3.07 7.48 -7.30
C LEU A 40 -2.46 6.24 -6.67
N GLU A 41 -1.14 6.19 -6.51
CA GLU A 41 -0.47 5.13 -5.76
C GLU A 41 -0.14 5.62 -4.36
N VAL A 42 -0.76 5.00 -3.36
CA VAL A 42 -0.61 5.36 -1.94
C VAL A 42 0.51 4.53 -1.31
N GLY A 43 1.54 5.22 -0.80
CA GLY A 43 2.76 4.58 -0.31
C GLY A 43 3.57 3.99 -1.47
N PHE A 44 3.95 4.85 -2.41
CA PHE A 44 4.69 4.48 -3.62
C PHE A 44 6.00 3.74 -3.31
N GLY A 45 6.62 4.06 -2.17
CA GLY A 45 7.84 3.42 -1.72
C GLY A 45 8.99 3.60 -2.70
N THR A 46 9.61 2.50 -3.08
CA THR A 46 10.73 2.47 -4.03
C THR A 46 10.29 2.26 -5.49
N GLY A 47 9.00 2.38 -5.78
CA GLY A 47 8.46 2.20 -7.13
C GLY A 47 8.28 0.74 -7.56
N THR A 48 8.13 -0.17 -6.61
CA THR A 48 8.05 -1.62 -6.87
C THR A 48 6.90 -1.99 -7.79
N ASN A 49 5.79 -1.26 -7.79
CA ASN A 49 4.65 -1.51 -8.65
C ASN A 49 4.88 -1.10 -10.11
N LEU A 50 5.83 -0.22 -10.41
CA LEU A 50 6.07 0.26 -11.78
C LEU A 50 6.32 -0.86 -12.78
N ALA A 51 6.96 -1.96 -12.34
CA ALA A 51 7.22 -3.11 -13.18
C ALA A 51 5.96 -3.87 -13.63
N PHE A 52 4.80 -3.57 -13.07
CA PHE A 52 3.54 -4.30 -13.31
C PHE A 52 2.43 -3.44 -13.91
N TYR A 53 2.58 -2.12 -13.94
CA TYR A 53 1.63 -1.29 -14.67
C TYR A 53 1.71 -1.56 -16.17
N ASP A 54 0.56 -1.52 -16.82
CA ASP A 54 0.45 -1.51 -18.29
C ASP A 54 0.44 -0.04 -18.76
N PRO A 55 1.54 0.45 -19.36
CA PRO A 55 1.61 1.85 -19.79
C PRO A 55 0.55 2.25 -20.82
N ALA A 56 -0.01 1.28 -21.54
CA ALA A 56 -1.07 1.55 -22.51
C ALA A 56 -2.43 1.85 -21.85
N LYS A 57 -2.60 1.49 -20.57
CA LYS A 57 -3.86 1.66 -19.85
C LYS A 57 -3.88 2.87 -18.92
N ILE A 58 -2.72 3.39 -18.54
CA ILE A 58 -2.62 4.48 -17.58
C ILE A 58 -2.14 5.77 -18.25
N THR A 59 -2.61 6.91 -17.77
CA THR A 59 -2.27 8.23 -18.32
C THR A 59 -1.27 9.00 -17.48
N GLU A 60 -1.31 8.81 -16.15
CA GLU A 60 -0.45 9.43 -15.16
C GLU A 60 -0.45 8.60 -13.88
N ILE A 61 0.67 8.59 -13.16
CA ILE A 61 0.73 8.12 -11.77
C ILE A 61 1.03 9.32 -10.87
N VAL A 62 0.13 9.56 -9.90
CA VAL A 62 0.41 10.43 -8.77
C VAL A 62 0.93 9.56 -7.64
N ALA A 63 2.22 9.71 -7.33
CA ALA A 63 2.94 8.90 -6.35
C ALA A 63 2.92 9.59 -4.99
N LEU A 64 2.09 9.10 -4.07
CA LEU A 64 1.98 9.61 -2.71
C LEU A 64 2.96 8.87 -1.81
N GLU A 65 4.02 9.58 -1.35
CA GLU A 65 5.10 9.00 -0.52
C GLU A 65 5.76 10.08 0.34
N PRO A 66 5.56 10.08 1.66
CA PRO A 66 6.14 11.06 2.56
C PRO A 66 7.67 10.91 2.73
N SER A 67 8.20 9.68 2.63
CA SER A 67 9.61 9.40 2.88
C SER A 67 10.50 9.89 1.73
N GLU A 68 11.32 10.88 1.99
CA GLU A 68 12.34 11.35 1.04
C GLU A 68 13.33 10.23 0.65
N GLY A 69 13.70 9.38 1.60
CA GLY A 69 14.59 8.24 1.34
C GLY A 69 14.00 7.23 0.34
N MET A 70 12.68 6.97 0.43
CA MET A 70 11.97 6.13 -0.55
C MET A 70 11.91 6.81 -1.91
N ARG A 71 11.53 8.10 -1.98
CA ARG A 71 11.48 8.85 -3.25
C ARG A 71 12.85 8.88 -3.96
N ARG A 72 13.95 9.10 -3.23
CA ARG A 72 15.30 9.02 -3.80
C ARG A 72 15.62 7.66 -4.41
N LYS A 73 15.20 6.57 -3.76
CA LYS A 73 15.39 5.20 -4.28
C LYS A 73 14.51 4.91 -5.49
N ALA A 74 13.33 5.50 -5.57
CA ALA A 74 12.42 5.34 -6.69
C ALA A 74 12.86 6.12 -7.94
N ALA A 75 13.61 7.21 -7.78
CA ALA A 75 13.97 8.11 -8.89
C ALA A 75 14.58 7.40 -10.12
N PRO A 76 15.54 6.46 -10.00
CA PRO A 76 16.08 5.75 -11.16
C PRO A 76 15.04 4.87 -11.88
N VAL A 77 14.09 4.28 -11.13
CA VAL A 77 13.04 3.43 -11.70
C VAL A 77 12.03 4.28 -12.46
N ILE A 78 11.66 5.44 -11.89
CA ILE A 78 10.75 6.40 -12.53
C ILE A 78 11.35 6.96 -13.82
N ALA A 79 12.65 7.26 -13.85
CA ALA A 79 13.32 7.82 -15.03
C ALA A 79 13.22 6.92 -16.28
N GLY A 80 13.05 5.60 -16.09
CA GLY A 80 12.86 4.63 -17.18
C GLY A 80 11.40 4.30 -17.47
N PHE A 81 10.45 4.90 -16.75
CA PHE A 81 9.03 4.58 -16.93
C PHE A 81 8.38 5.51 -17.97
N PRO A 82 7.62 4.98 -18.94
CA PRO A 82 7.16 5.75 -20.11
C PRO A 82 5.96 6.67 -19.82
N VAL A 83 5.33 6.56 -18.63
CA VAL A 83 4.18 7.37 -18.24
C VAL A 83 4.60 8.39 -17.19
N PRO A 84 4.08 9.64 -17.20
CA PRO A 84 4.41 10.64 -16.20
C PRO A 84 4.12 10.16 -14.77
N VAL A 85 5.08 10.41 -13.87
CA VAL A 85 4.95 10.16 -12.43
C VAL A 85 5.16 11.45 -11.68
N THR A 86 4.13 11.92 -10.98
CA THR A 86 4.14 13.16 -10.19
C THR A 86 4.14 12.85 -8.70
N TRP A 87 5.00 13.53 -7.93
CA TRP A 87 5.11 13.30 -6.50
C TRP A 87 4.11 14.12 -5.67
N LEU A 88 3.48 13.45 -4.69
CA LEU A 88 2.89 14.06 -3.51
C LEU A 88 3.70 13.62 -2.28
N ALA A 89 4.45 14.57 -1.69
CA ALA A 89 5.37 14.30 -0.58
C ALA A 89 4.68 14.38 0.80
N GLU A 90 3.45 13.92 0.89
CA GLU A 90 2.58 14.03 2.06
C GLU A 90 2.15 12.63 2.54
N GLY A 91 1.65 12.54 3.79
CA GLY A 91 0.95 11.35 4.28
C GLY A 91 -0.45 11.23 3.68
N ALA A 92 -0.96 10.03 3.52
CA ALA A 92 -2.29 9.80 2.94
C ALA A 92 -3.43 10.42 3.75
N GLU A 93 -3.23 10.55 5.07
CA GLU A 93 -4.17 11.17 6.00
C GLU A 93 -4.16 12.71 5.95
N THR A 94 -3.13 13.32 5.34
CA THR A 94 -2.94 14.78 5.28
C THR A 94 -2.99 15.34 3.88
N ALA A 95 -2.76 14.51 2.86
CA ALA A 95 -2.71 14.93 1.47
C ALA A 95 -4.01 15.61 1.01
N ALA A 96 -3.86 16.77 0.40
CA ALA A 96 -4.97 17.51 -0.20
C ALA A 96 -5.29 16.94 -1.59
N LEU A 97 -6.08 15.86 -1.61
CA LEU A 97 -6.49 15.20 -2.86
C LEU A 97 -7.69 15.90 -3.47
N GLU A 98 -7.61 16.16 -4.77
CA GLU A 98 -8.72 16.70 -5.55
C GLU A 98 -9.84 15.66 -5.64
N PRO A 99 -11.10 16.03 -5.32
CA PRO A 99 -12.23 15.12 -5.41
C PRO A 99 -12.45 14.59 -6.82
N GLN A 100 -12.85 13.33 -6.95
CA GLN A 100 -13.22 12.68 -8.22
C GLN A 100 -12.18 12.88 -9.33
N SER A 101 -10.89 12.79 -8.97
CA SER A 101 -9.79 13.05 -9.91
C SER A 101 -9.05 11.80 -10.37
N PHE A 102 -9.24 10.66 -9.69
CA PHE A 102 -8.53 9.42 -10.01
C PHE A 102 -9.47 8.33 -10.53
N ASP A 103 -9.04 7.64 -11.59
CA ASP A 103 -9.74 6.48 -12.15
C ASP A 103 -9.41 5.21 -11.35
N THR A 104 -8.17 5.12 -10.89
CA THR A 104 -7.70 4.01 -10.04
C THR A 104 -6.91 4.55 -8.85
N ILE A 105 -7.17 3.98 -7.67
CA ILE A 105 -6.33 4.15 -6.48
C ILE A 105 -5.67 2.80 -6.19
N VAL A 106 -4.37 2.80 -5.93
CA VAL A 106 -3.59 1.61 -5.60
C VAL A 106 -3.09 1.72 -4.16
N LEU A 107 -3.39 0.72 -3.35
CA LEU A 107 -3.00 0.63 -1.94
C LEU A 107 -2.39 -0.76 -1.69
N THR A 108 -1.05 -0.83 -1.61
CA THR A 108 -0.36 -2.11 -1.48
C THR A 108 0.71 -2.08 -0.39
N TYR A 109 0.50 -2.86 0.67
CA TYR A 109 1.41 -2.98 1.82
C TYR A 109 1.72 -1.63 2.48
N THR A 110 0.73 -0.76 2.56
CA THR A 110 0.83 0.62 3.06
C THR A 110 -0.18 0.93 4.16
N ALA A 111 -1.40 0.42 4.06
CA ALA A 111 -2.46 0.69 5.04
C ALA A 111 -2.06 0.30 6.47
N CYS A 112 -1.15 -0.67 6.62
CA CYS A 112 -0.62 -1.09 7.90
C CYS A 112 0.24 -0.02 8.60
N THR A 113 0.82 0.93 7.85
CA THR A 113 1.72 1.97 8.37
C THR A 113 1.10 3.36 8.48
N ILE A 114 0.00 3.63 7.79
CA ILE A 114 -0.68 4.94 7.83
C ILE A 114 -1.10 5.28 9.26
N PRO A 115 -0.71 6.44 9.81
CA PRO A 115 -1.05 6.80 11.20
C PRO A 115 -2.55 6.84 11.46
N ASP A 116 -3.30 7.53 10.61
CA ASP A 116 -4.77 7.61 10.65
C ASP A 116 -5.39 7.02 9.37
N PRO A 117 -5.57 5.68 9.32
CA PRO A 117 -6.07 5.01 8.13
C PRO A 117 -7.54 5.32 7.82
N ASP A 118 -8.35 5.63 8.84
CA ASP A 118 -9.77 5.95 8.62
C ASP A 118 -9.90 7.31 7.89
N ARG A 119 -9.13 8.30 8.32
CA ARG A 119 -9.06 9.61 7.64
C ARG A 119 -8.48 9.48 6.22
N ALA A 120 -7.40 8.70 6.06
CA ALA A 120 -6.79 8.45 4.76
C ALA A 120 -7.79 7.82 3.79
N LEU A 121 -8.42 6.71 4.19
CA LEU A 121 -9.37 5.99 3.33
C LEU A 121 -10.60 6.85 3.00
N ALA A 122 -11.09 7.68 3.93
CA ALA A 122 -12.18 8.61 3.65
C ALA A 122 -11.77 9.68 2.61
N SER A 123 -10.53 10.17 2.65
CA SER A 123 -9.97 11.09 1.65
C SER A 123 -9.82 10.41 0.28
N LEU A 124 -9.25 9.20 0.27
CA LEU A 124 -9.11 8.40 -0.94
C LEU A 124 -10.46 8.13 -1.62
N ARG A 125 -11.49 7.79 -0.83
CA ARG A 125 -12.83 7.57 -1.37
C ARG A 125 -13.40 8.79 -2.08
N LYS A 126 -13.20 9.98 -1.52
CA LYS A 126 -13.64 11.25 -2.15
C LYS A 126 -12.85 11.56 -3.42
N ALA A 127 -11.57 11.19 -3.48
CA ALA A 127 -10.71 11.43 -4.62
C ALA A 127 -10.96 10.46 -5.79
N LEU A 128 -11.61 9.33 -5.54
CA LEU A 128 -11.97 8.36 -6.57
C LEU A 128 -13.16 8.88 -7.40
N LYS A 129 -13.06 8.79 -8.73
CA LYS A 129 -14.15 9.13 -9.66
C LYS A 129 -15.34 8.18 -9.49
N PRO A 130 -16.55 8.60 -9.86
CA PRO A 130 -17.65 7.68 -10.07
C PRO A 130 -17.25 6.60 -11.10
N GLY A 131 -17.43 5.32 -10.74
CA GLY A 131 -17.00 4.19 -11.57
C GLY A 131 -15.51 3.87 -11.48
N GLY A 132 -14.71 4.63 -10.73
CA GLY A 132 -13.32 4.32 -10.43
C GLY A 132 -13.18 3.16 -9.45
N GLN A 133 -11.95 2.66 -9.28
CA GLN A 133 -11.67 1.49 -8.45
C GLN A 133 -10.51 1.70 -7.47
N LEU A 134 -10.63 1.12 -6.29
CA LEU A 134 -9.53 0.92 -5.36
C LEU A 134 -8.98 -0.50 -5.54
N LEU A 135 -7.73 -0.63 -5.91
CA LEU A 135 -6.98 -1.89 -5.94
C LEU A 135 -6.16 -1.99 -4.65
N PHE A 136 -6.33 -3.07 -3.90
CA PHE A 136 -5.61 -3.23 -2.63
C PHE A 136 -5.00 -4.61 -2.46
N SER A 137 -3.84 -4.66 -1.82
CA SER A 137 -3.20 -5.89 -1.34
C SER A 137 -2.43 -5.57 -0.06
N GLU A 138 -2.93 -6.05 1.06
CA GLU A 138 -2.43 -5.70 2.39
C GLU A 138 -2.28 -6.95 3.26
N HIS A 139 -1.25 -6.98 4.10
CA HIS A 139 -1.22 -7.94 5.19
C HIS A 139 -2.07 -7.45 6.37
N GLY A 140 -2.50 -8.38 7.21
CA GLY A 140 -3.33 -8.00 8.34
C GLY A 140 -3.51 -9.09 9.38
N LEU A 141 -4.51 -8.87 10.23
CA LEU A 141 -4.87 -9.78 11.30
C LEU A 141 -5.25 -11.15 10.75
N ALA A 142 -4.57 -12.19 11.23
CA ALA A 142 -4.86 -13.56 10.85
C ALA A 142 -6.18 -14.05 11.45
N PRO A 143 -6.94 -14.91 10.74
CA PRO A 143 -8.18 -15.49 11.28
C PRO A 143 -7.92 -16.55 12.34
N ASP A 144 -6.75 -17.18 12.36
CA ASP A 144 -6.39 -18.18 13.38
C ASP A 144 -6.13 -17.49 14.73
N GLU A 145 -6.91 -17.81 15.74
CA GLU A 145 -6.80 -17.20 17.08
C GLU A 145 -5.39 -17.31 17.69
N GLY A 146 -4.71 -18.42 17.48
CA GLY A 146 -3.34 -18.63 17.94
C GLY A 146 -2.37 -17.63 17.30
N VAL A 147 -2.47 -17.45 15.99
CA VAL A 147 -1.64 -16.50 15.24
C VAL A 147 -2.01 -15.06 15.62
N ALA A 148 -3.30 -14.72 15.65
CA ALA A 148 -3.79 -13.39 16.04
C ALA A 148 -3.33 -12.99 17.45
N ARG A 149 -3.31 -13.94 18.40
CA ARG A 149 -2.80 -13.72 19.75
C ARG A 149 -1.32 -13.37 19.77
N TRP A 150 -0.53 -14.08 18.94
CA TRP A 150 0.88 -13.77 18.74
C TRP A 150 1.09 -12.42 18.06
N GLN A 151 0.32 -12.08 17.02
CA GLN A 151 0.37 -10.78 16.37
C GLN A 151 0.15 -9.65 17.39
N ARG A 152 -0.91 -9.73 18.20
CA ARG A 152 -1.17 -8.72 19.26
C ARG A 152 -0.03 -8.61 20.28
N ARG A 153 0.59 -9.74 20.64
CA ARG A 153 1.66 -9.77 21.64
C ARG A 153 2.95 -9.14 21.14
N ILE A 154 3.30 -9.33 19.86
CA ILE A 154 4.55 -8.83 19.30
C ILE A 154 4.42 -7.44 18.68
N GLU A 155 3.22 -6.98 18.32
CA GLU A 155 2.99 -5.69 17.67
C GLU A 155 3.66 -4.51 18.37
N PRO A 156 3.65 -4.38 19.71
CA PRO A 156 4.31 -3.27 20.40
C PRO A 156 5.82 -3.17 20.12
N VAL A 157 6.49 -4.31 19.86
CA VAL A 157 7.91 -4.36 19.50
C VAL A 157 8.10 -4.28 17.97
N TRP A 158 7.21 -4.91 17.24
CA TRP A 158 7.22 -4.94 15.77
C TRP A 158 7.05 -3.56 15.15
N LYS A 159 6.03 -2.82 15.62
CA LYS A 159 5.65 -1.52 15.06
C LYS A 159 6.82 -0.53 14.94
N PRO A 160 7.60 -0.23 15.98
CA PRO A 160 8.74 0.68 15.85
C PRO A 160 9.87 0.14 14.95
N LEU A 161 10.05 -1.17 14.88
CA LEU A 161 11.08 -1.79 14.04
C LEU A 161 10.68 -1.88 12.57
N ALA A 162 9.38 -1.94 12.28
CA ALA A 162 8.82 -2.09 10.95
C ALA A 162 8.19 -0.79 10.41
N GLY A 163 8.71 0.37 10.80
CA GLY A 163 8.28 1.66 10.26
C GLY A 163 6.82 2.01 10.52
N GLY A 164 6.32 1.66 11.69
CA GLY A 164 4.92 1.93 12.08
C GLY A 164 3.93 0.84 11.64
N CYS A 165 4.40 -0.25 11.05
CA CYS A 165 3.54 -1.33 10.56
C CYS A 165 2.77 -2.03 11.69
N HIS A 166 1.46 -2.10 11.55
CA HIS A 166 0.54 -2.83 12.43
C HIS A 166 0.24 -4.22 11.85
N LEU A 167 0.43 -5.26 12.66
CA LEU A 167 0.09 -6.65 12.30
C LEU A 167 -1.39 -6.98 12.51
N THR A 168 -2.09 -6.18 13.31
CA THR A 168 -3.43 -6.48 13.80
C THR A 168 -4.53 -5.70 13.09
N ARG A 169 -4.21 -4.92 12.07
CA ARG A 169 -5.20 -4.26 11.23
C ARG A 169 -5.96 -5.25 10.36
N ASP A 170 -7.24 -4.99 10.15
CA ASP A 170 -8.08 -5.73 9.20
C ASP A 170 -8.35 -4.83 7.97
N PRO A 171 -7.64 -5.04 6.85
CA PRO A 171 -7.78 -4.19 5.67
C PRO A 171 -9.19 -4.17 5.08
N ALA A 172 -9.87 -5.32 5.06
CA ALA A 172 -11.23 -5.41 4.51
C ALA A 172 -12.23 -4.62 5.36
N ALA A 173 -12.15 -4.77 6.68
CA ALA A 173 -12.99 -4.02 7.61
C ALA A 173 -12.71 -2.51 7.54
N MET A 174 -11.45 -2.09 7.40
CA MET A 174 -11.06 -0.68 7.25
C MET A 174 -11.63 -0.07 5.97
N ILE A 175 -11.47 -0.75 4.83
CA ILE A 175 -11.98 -0.34 3.52
C ILE A 175 -13.52 -0.21 3.55
N THR A 176 -14.20 -1.22 4.09
CA THR A 176 -15.66 -1.21 4.20
C THR A 176 -16.16 -0.09 5.13
N ARG A 177 -15.50 0.11 6.28
CA ARG A 177 -15.86 1.16 7.24
C ARG A 177 -15.69 2.56 6.65
N ALA A 178 -14.72 2.75 5.75
CA ALA A 178 -14.54 4.00 5.02
C ALA A 178 -15.62 4.25 3.93
N GLY A 179 -16.54 3.31 3.75
CA GLY A 179 -17.67 3.43 2.81
C GLY A 179 -17.39 2.90 1.40
N PHE A 180 -16.28 2.20 1.19
CA PHE A 180 -16.06 1.48 -0.07
C PHE A 180 -16.88 0.19 -0.10
N SER A 181 -17.33 -0.18 -1.30
CA SER A 181 -17.99 -1.46 -1.59
C SER A 181 -16.97 -2.43 -2.18
N ILE A 182 -16.58 -3.45 -1.43
CA ILE A 182 -15.63 -4.46 -1.92
C ILE A 182 -16.34 -5.31 -2.99
N THR A 183 -15.82 -5.26 -4.22
CA THR A 183 -16.37 -5.97 -5.38
C THR A 183 -15.71 -7.33 -5.61
N ARG A 184 -14.45 -7.48 -5.19
CA ARG A 184 -13.70 -8.73 -5.22
C ARG A 184 -12.72 -8.76 -4.05
N ILE A 185 -12.60 -9.91 -3.40
CA ILE A 185 -11.66 -10.14 -2.31
C ILE A 185 -11.10 -11.56 -2.35
N GLU A 186 -9.81 -11.67 -2.16
CA GLU A 186 -9.09 -12.91 -1.92
C GLU A 186 -8.30 -12.74 -0.63
N ALA A 187 -8.40 -13.69 0.29
CA ALA A 187 -7.67 -13.66 1.55
C ALA A 187 -7.05 -15.01 1.86
N GLY A 188 -5.84 -15.01 2.41
CA GLY A 188 -5.13 -16.23 2.75
C GLY A 188 -3.67 -16.00 3.14
N TYR A 189 -3.03 -17.08 3.59
CA TYR A 189 -1.61 -17.03 3.89
C TYR A 189 -0.76 -17.09 2.62
N LEU A 190 0.18 -16.16 2.54
CA LEU A 190 1.19 -16.20 1.48
C LEU A 190 2.15 -17.38 1.70
N PRO A 191 2.44 -18.17 0.64
CA PRO A 191 3.35 -19.31 0.76
C PRO A 191 4.75 -18.86 1.18
N LYS A 192 5.44 -19.70 1.94
CA LYS A 192 6.81 -19.44 2.42
C LYS A 192 6.96 -18.14 3.23
N THR A 193 5.88 -17.63 3.81
CA THR A 193 5.88 -16.48 4.70
C THR A 193 5.50 -16.91 6.11
N PRO A 194 6.19 -16.45 7.17
CA PRO A 194 5.75 -16.72 8.53
C PRO A 194 4.31 -16.31 8.75
N LYS A 195 3.47 -17.18 9.31
CA LYS A 195 2.02 -16.92 9.48
C LYS A 195 1.71 -15.59 10.15
N ILE A 196 2.57 -15.17 11.06
CA ILE A 196 2.44 -13.93 11.84
C ILE A 196 2.44 -12.65 10.98
N ALA A 197 3.08 -12.68 9.80
CA ALA A 197 3.12 -11.57 8.85
C ALA A 197 2.58 -11.97 7.46
N GLY A 198 2.10 -13.21 7.31
CA GLY A 198 1.80 -13.81 6.02
C GLY A 198 0.31 -13.81 5.64
N TYR A 199 -0.60 -13.45 6.54
CA TYR A 199 -2.00 -13.35 6.15
C TYR A 199 -2.22 -12.10 5.32
N ASN A 200 -2.66 -12.29 4.10
CA ASN A 200 -2.83 -11.22 3.10
C ASN A 200 -4.26 -11.16 2.61
N THR A 201 -4.74 -9.96 2.39
CA THR A 201 -6.06 -9.67 1.81
C THR A 201 -5.85 -8.79 0.59
N ALA A 202 -6.30 -9.25 -0.57
CA ALA A 202 -6.17 -8.52 -1.83
C ALA A 202 -7.50 -8.45 -2.56
N GLY A 203 -7.74 -7.39 -3.31
CA GLY A 203 -9.01 -7.24 -4.01
C GLY A 203 -9.21 -5.90 -4.68
N CYS A 204 -10.46 -5.66 -5.04
CA CYS A 204 -10.94 -4.42 -5.63
C CYS A 204 -12.15 -3.91 -4.84
N ALA A 205 -12.30 -2.58 -4.78
CA ALA A 205 -13.47 -1.94 -4.20
C ALA A 205 -13.88 -0.71 -5.02
N ALA A 206 -15.14 -0.36 -4.98
CA ALA A 206 -15.72 0.86 -5.57
C ALA A 206 -16.06 1.88 -4.47
N ALA A 207 -16.17 3.18 -4.83
CA ALA A 207 -16.51 4.26 -3.91
C ALA A 207 -17.99 4.26 -3.50
#